data_860d7c05e53a6d1218c96dc1a668c04a
#
_entry.id   860d7c05e53a6d1218c96dc1a668c04a
#
_cell.length_a   1.000
_cell.length_b   1.000
_cell.length_c   1.000
_cell.angle_alpha   90.00
_cell.angle_beta   90.00
_cell.angle_gamma   90.00
#
_symmetry.space_group_name_H-M   'P 1'
#
loop_
_entity.id
_entity.type
_entity.pdbx_description
1 polymer ?
#
loop_
_entity_poly.entity_id
_entity_poly.type
_entity_poly.pdbx_seq_one_letter_code
_entity_poly.pdbx_strand_id
1 'polypeptide(L)'
;VFLDGIEANEMLKSVFDEIKSFENYHHIETAIYQAISDTVEERENGKKVGSLNVIEKLQNNEDEHVKNAGDLLFEKTQNNILKLVFSDGTNPALNIQEKATILQVKGLDMPKADDDTSSYSTSEKNGITLMLLIGKFLEKFGSRRDVQTTIFIDEGWAFSASRQGKKVGKRIKRTGRSENNSLVFITQSVKDKADDDGGNFGCHFAFDEKDEREDILKSLGLE
;
A
#
# COMPACT_ATOMS: atom_id res chain seq x y z
N VAL A 1 0.32 10.20 5.40
CA VAL A 1 0.55 8.92 6.08
C VAL A 1 1.84 9.04 6.83
N PHE A 2 1.79 8.96 8.15
CA PHE A 2 2.97 8.96 9.00
C PHE A 2 3.52 7.53 9.04
N LEU A 3 4.42 7.22 8.13
CA LEU A 3 5.22 6.01 8.21
C LEU A 3 6.44 6.29 9.08
N ASP A 4 6.86 5.34 9.89
CA ASP A 4 8.18 5.42 10.49
C ASP A 4 9.28 5.24 9.42
N GLY A 5 10.54 5.50 9.79
CA GLY A 5 11.63 5.47 8.83
C GLY A 5 11.81 4.10 8.15
N ILE A 6 11.49 3.00 8.83
CA ILE A 6 11.59 1.62 8.31
C ILE A 6 10.47 1.38 7.29
N GLU A 7 9.24 1.76 7.64
CA GLU A 7 8.08 1.61 6.72
C GLU A 7 8.21 2.50 5.49
N ALA A 8 8.71 3.74 5.64
CA ALA A 8 8.98 4.64 4.53
C ALA A 8 10.01 4.04 3.57
N ASN A 9 11.04 3.40 4.08
CA ASN A 9 12.07 2.77 3.28
C ASN A 9 11.55 1.50 2.56
N GLU A 10 10.82 0.62 3.23
CA GLU A 10 10.18 -0.52 2.57
C GLU A 10 9.24 -0.08 1.46
N MET A 11 8.52 1.03 1.67
CA MET A 11 7.65 1.65 0.69
C MET A 11 8.46 2.16 -0.52
N LEU A 12 9.50 2.93 -0.29
CA LEU A 12 10.37 3.42 -1.36
C LEU A 12 11.01 2.26 -2.13
N LYS A 13 11.45 1.21 -1.44
CA LYS A 13 11.97 0.00 -2.10
C LYS A 13 10.94 -0.71 -2.96
N SER A 14 9.68 -0.75 -2.56
CA SER A 14 8.62 -1.39 -3.36
C SER A 14 8.28 -0.58 -4.62
N VAL A 15 8.40 0.73 -4.55
CA VAL A 15 8.22 1.64 -5.70
C VAL A 15 9.39 1.53 -6.68
N PHE A 16 10.57 1.13 -6.21
CA PHE A 16 11.84 1.35 -6.90
C PHE A 16 12.67 0.08 -7.10
N ASP A 17 12.01 -1.04 -7.40
CA ASP A 17 12.73 -2.28 -7.75
C ASP A 17 13.80 -2.06 -8.84
N GLU A 18 13.61 -1.07 -9.71
CA GLU A 18 14.55 -0.72 -10.76
C GLU A 18 15.86 -0.11 -10.24
N ILE A 19 15.86 0.50 -9.04
CA ILE A 19 17.09 0.99 -8.41
C ILE A 19 18.05 -0.15 -8.08
N LYS A 20 17.54 -1.35 -7.85
CA LYS A 20 18.37 -2.53 -7.58
C LYS A 20 19.28 -2.91 -8.76
N SER A 21 18.96 -2.44 -9.96
CA SER A 21 19.78 -2.66 -11.16
C SER A 21 20.91 -1.64 -11.34
N PHE A 22 20.96 -0.58 -10.52
CA PHE A 22 22.06 0.40 -10.59
C PHE A 22 23.34 -0.17 -10.01
N GLU A 23 24.46 0.10 -10.68
CA GLU A 23 25.77 -0.01 -10.07
C GLU A 23 25.80 0.78 -8.75
N ASN A 24 26.40 0.23 -7.70
CA ASN A 24 26.44 0.84 -6.37
C ASN A 24 25.08 0.95 -5.64
N TYR A 25 24.15 0.02 -5.90
CA TYR A 25 22.84 -0.02 -5.23
C TYR A 25 22.91 0.19 -3.71
N HIS A 26 23.85 -0.46 -3.01
CA HIS A 26 24.00 -0.31 -1.55
C HIS A 26 24.33 1.12 -1.12
N HIS A 27 25.09 1.85 -1.93
CA HIS A 27 25.40 3.24 -1.65
C HIS A 27 24.15 4.13 -1.83
N ILE A 28 23.42 3.91 -2.90
CA ILE A 28 22.14 4.60 -3.14
C ILE A 28 21.15 4.28 -2.02
N GLU A 29 21.06 3.03 -1.61
CA GLU A 29 20.19 2.60 -0.50
C GLU A 29 20.54 3.31 0.80
N THR A 30 21.82 3.45 1.13
CA THR A 30 22.28 4.19 2.30
C THR A 30 21.88 5.66 2.24
N ALA A 31 22.04 6.30 1.09
CA ALA A 31 21.63 7.69 0.88
C ALA A 31 20.11 7.87 1.02
N ILE A 32 19.29 6.90 0.56
CA ILE A 32 17.84 6.89 0.76
C ILE A 32 17.50 6.85 2.26
N TYR A 33 18.14 5.96 3.03
CA TYR A 33 17.94 5.88 4.48
C TYR A 33 18.26 7.20 5.16
N GLN A 34 19.39 7.82 4.81
CA GLN A 34 19.79 9.09 5.37
C GLN A 34 18.78 10.19 5.03
N ALA A 35 18.38 10.31 3.77
CA ALA A 35 17.40 11.30 3.33
C ALA A 35 16.04 11.15 4.04
N ILE A 36 15.61 9.90 4.29
CA ILE A 36 14.40 9.63 5.08
C ILE A 36 14.58 10.09 6.52
N SER A 37 15.68 9.71 7.17
CA SER A 37 15.98 10.10 8.56
C SER A 37 15.98 11.60 8.74
N ASP A 38 16.69 12.32 7.87
CA ASP A 38 16.77 13.77 7.89
C ASP A 38 15.39 14.44 7.68
N THR A 39 14.57 13.87 6.78
CA THR A 39 13.23 14.41 6.53
C THR A 39 12.28 14.15 7.70
N VAL A 40 12.40 13.01 8.38
CA VAL A 40 11.64 12.70 9.60
C VAL A 40 12.03 13.68 10.71
N GLU A 41 13.31 13.90 10.94
CA GLU A 41 13.82 14.84 11.93
C GLU A 41 13.35 16.30 11.65
N GLU A 42 13.41 16.73 10.40
CA GLU A 42 12.90 18.04 9.99
C GLU A 42 11.41 18.21 10.31
N ARG A 43 10.62 17.15 10.09
CA ARG A 43 9.19 17.16 10.41
C ARG A 43 8.94 17.17 11.90
N GLU A 44 9.69 16.42 12.69
CA GLU A 44 9.62 16.44 14.16
C GLU A 44 9.97 17.82 14.72
N ASN A 45 10.87 18.53 14.07
CA ASN A 45 11.22 19.92 14.36
C ASN A 45 10.20 20.95 13.83
N GLY A 46 9.04 20.49 13.34
CA GLY A 46 7.91 21.33 12.94
C GLY A 46 7.96 21.85 11.50
N LYS A 47 8.91 21.41 10.67
CA LYS A 47 8.92 21.76 9.24
C LYS A 47 7.80 21.00 8.50
N LYS A 48 7.20 21.64 7.52
CA LYS A 48 6.26 21.01 6.58
C LYS A 48 7.07 20.33 5.49
N VAL A 49 7.30 19.04 5.66
CA VAL A 49 8.06 18.21 4.73
C VAL A 49 7.34 16.87 4.54
N GLY A 50 7.55 16.24 3.41
CA GLY A 50 6.94 14.97 3.05
C GLY A 50 7.85 14.08 2.21
N SER A 51 7.28 13.05 1.61
CA SER A 51 8.02 12.06 0.83
C SER A 51 8.72 12.64 -0.40
N LEU A 52 8.22 13.74 -0.97
CA LEU A 52 8.87 14.43 -2.09
C LEU A 52 10.21 15.05 -1.66
N ASN A 53 10.30 15.58 -0.43
CA ASN A 53 11.54 16.15 0.08
C ASN A 53 12.66 15.11 0.27
N VAL A 54 12.30 13.84 0.48
CA VAL A 54 13.29 12.75 0.44
C VAL A 54 13.93 12.66 -0.94
N ILE A 55 13.10 12.70 -1.99
CA ILE A 55 13.59 12.64 -3.38
C ILE A 55 14.43 13.86 -3.71
N GLU A 56 14.00 15.07 -3.32
CA GLU A 56 14.76 16.30 -3.50
C GLU A 56 16.16 16.26 -2.84
N LYS A 57 16.27 15.64 -1.66
CA LYS A 57 17.56 15.43 -1.00
C LYS A 57 18.48 14.52 -1.82
N LEU A 58 17.92 13.48 -2.45
CA LEU A 58 18.70 12.62 -3.33
C LEU A 58 19.15 13.37 -4.60
N GLN A 59 18.26 14.16 -5.21
CA GLN A 59 18.59 14.98 -6.39
C GLN A 59 19.68 16.00 -6.11
N ASN A 60 19.78 16.50 -4.88
CA ASN A 60 20.78 17.47 -4.45
C ASN A 60 22.02 16.82 -3.81
N ASN A 61 22.17 15.50 -3.91
CA ASN A 61 23.33 14.80 -3.39
C ASN A 61 24.58 15.09 -4.24
N GLU A 62 25.76 15.14 -3.60
CA GLU A 62 27.04 15.35 -4.29
C GLU A 62 27.47 14.14 -5.11
N ASP A 63 27.04 12.94 -4.73
CA ASP A 63 27.29 11.70 -5.47
C ASP A 63 26.37 11.61 -6.70
N GLU A 64 26.98 11.52 -7.88
CA GLU A 64 26.27 11.51 -9.16
C GLU A 64 25.35 10.28 -9.31
N HIS A 65 25.71 9.13 -8.73
CA HIS A 65 24.87 7.92 -8.78
C HIS A 65 23.61 8.11 -7.93
N VAL A 66 23.75 8.73 -6.76
CA VAL A 66 22.62 9.06 -5.88
C VAL A 66 21.72 10.10 -6.54
N LYS A 67 22.32 11.13 -7.14
CA LYS A 67 21.59 12.17 -7.87
C LYS A 67 20.78 11.59 -9.03
N ASN A 68 21.39 10.76 -9.86
CA ASN A 68 20.72 10.11 -11.00
C ASN A 68 19.54 9.20 -10.51
N ALA A 69 19.72 8.51 -9.38
CA ALA A 69 18.63 7.78 -8.76
C ALA A 69 17.51 8.73 -8.31
N GLY A 70 17.84 9.85 -7.67
CA GLY A 70 16.89 10.88 -7.28
C GLY A 70 16.09 11.45 -8.46
N ASP A 71 16.75 11.72 -9.58
CA ASP A 71 16.11 12.23 -10.81
C ASP A 71 15.14 11.20 -11.39
N LEU A 72 15.53 9.94 -11.47
CA LEU A 72 14.64 8.86 -11.91
C LEU A 72 13.40 8.72 -11.00
N LEU A 73 13.61 8.79 -9.68
CA LEU A 73 12.54 8.72 -8.70
C LEU A 73 11.56 9.88 -8.86
N PHE A 74 12.09 11.09 -9.06
CA PHE A 74 11.29 12.28 -9.28
C PHE A 74 10.40 12.13 -10.51
N GLU A 75 10.96 11.77 -11.66
CA GLU A 75 10.20 11.55 -12.88
C GLU A 75 9.08 10.52 -12.72
N LYS A 76 9.36 9.41 -12.03
CA LYS A 76 8.37 8.37 -11.75
C LYS A 76 7.22 8.86 -10.87
N THR A 77 7.51 9.71 -9.89
CA THR A 77 6.49 10.22 -8.98
C THR A 77 5.64 11.33 -9.56
N GLN A 78 6.14 12.07 -10.56
CA GLN A 78 5.40 13.19 -11.14
C GLN A 78 4.43 12.78 -12.26
N ASN A 79 4.75 11.73 -13.00
CA ASN A 79 4.07 11.39 -14.25
C ASN A 79 3.07 10.24 -14.17
N ASN A 80 2.70 9.80 -12.97
CA ASN A 80 1.78 8.68 -12.80
C ASN A 80 0.92 8.80 -11.53
N ILE A 81 0.15 7.76 -11.25
CA ILE A 81 -0.75 7.68 -10.08
C ILE A 81 -0.01 7.83 -8.73
N LEU A 82 1.29 7.58 -8.69
CA LEU A 82 2.11 7.72 -7.47
C LEU A 82 2.20 9.18 -7.00
N LYS A 83 1.96 10.16 -7.89
CA LYS A 83 1.84 11.57 -7.50
C LYS A 83 0.87 11.80 -6.35
N LEU A 84 -0.14 10.94 -6.21
CA LEU A 84 -1.12 11.04 -5.12
C LEU A 84 -0.53 10.77 -3.73
N VAL A 85 0.60 10.07 -3.66
CA VAL A 85 1.21 9.65 -2.39
C VAL A 85 2.53 10.36 -2.11
N PHE A 86 3.10 11.04 -3.10
CA PHE A 86 4.30 11.84 -2.91
C PHE A 86 3.93 13.31 -2.73
N SER A 87 4.13 13.81 -1.54
CA SER A 87 3.79 15.17 -1.12
C SER A 87 5.03 15.85 -0.52
N ASP A 88 5.08 17.17 -0.67
CA ASP A 88 6.03 18.07 0.00
C ASP A 88 5.62 18.40 1.45
N GLY A 89 4.56 17.80 1.96
CA GLY A 89 4.04 18.05 3.30
C GLY A 89 3.09 19.25 3.39
N THR A 90 2.82 19.96 2.30
CA THR A 90 1.88 21.11 2.29
C THR A 90 0.45 20.69 2.04
N ASN A 91 0.24 19.53 1.41
CA ASN A 91 -1.10 19.00 1.16
C ASN A 91 -1.77 18.54 2.46
N PRO A 92 -3.10 18.72 2.59
CA PRO A 92 -3.81 18.22 3.74
C PRO A 92 -3.66 16.70 3.85
N ALA A 93 -3.23 16.22 5.01
CA ALA A 93 -3.19 14.79 5.31
C ALA A 93 -4.62 14.23 5.35
N LEU A 94 -4.76 12.94 5.05
CA LEU A 94 -6.02 12.23 5.32
C LEU A 94 -6.36 12.36 6.81
N ASN A 95 -7.54 12.91 7.09
CA ASN A 95 -7.97 13.11 8.46
C ASN A 95 -8.53 11.79 9.02
N ILE A 96 -7.76 11.14 9.86
CA ILE A 96 -8.17 9.88 10.51
C ILE A 96 -9.09 10.11 11.73
N GLN A 97 -9.37 11.35 12.10
CA GLN A 97 -10.23 11.68 13.24
C GLN A 97 -11.71 11.83 12.84
N GLU A 98 -12.00 11.87 11.55
CA GLU A 98 -13.37 11.91 11.05
C GLU A 98 -14.10 10.61 11.37
N LYS A 99 -15.42 10.73 11.58
CA LYS A 99 -16.29 9.57 11.85
C LYS A 99 -16.41 8.62 10.68
N ALA A 100 -16.30 9.14 9.45
CA ALA A 100 -16.32 8.37 8.22
C ALA A 100 -15.36 9.01 7.21
N THR A 101 -14.51 8.20 6.60
CA THR A 101 -13.60 8.62 5.52
C THR A 101 -13.82 7.69 4.34
N ILE A 102 -14.07 8.25 3.17
CA ILE A 102 -14.19 7.50 1.93
C ILE A 102 -12.98 7.81 1.07
N LEU A 103 -12.20 6.77 0.77
CA LEU A 103 -11.07 6.87 -0.14
C LEU A 103 -11.45 6.21 -1.47
N GLN A 104 -11.64 7.02 -2.50
CA GLN A 104 -11.92 6.54 -3.85
C GLN A 104 -10.67 6.68 -4.72
N VAL A 105 -10.21 5.57 -5.30
CA VAL A 105 -9.10 5.55 -6.25
C VAL A 105 -9.65 5.22 -7.63
N LYS A 106 -9.38 6.09 -8.60
CA LYS A 106 -9.79 5.89 -10.01
C LYS A 106 -8.56 5.62 -10.87
N GLY A 107 -8.74 4.80 -11.89
CA GLY A 107 -7.66 4.51 -12.86
C GLY A 107 -6.56 3.62 -12.28
N LEU A 108 -6.91 2.77 -11.30
CA LEU A 108 -6.02 1.76 -10.77
C LEU A 108 -5.95 0.61 -11.77
N ASP A 109 -4.77 0.38 -12.30
CA ASP A 109 -4.48 -0.77 -13.15
C ASP A 109 -3.84 -1.86 -12.28
N MET A 110 -4.45 -3.03 -12.24
CA MET A 110 -4.02 -4.13 -11.38
C MET A 110 -3.80 -5.38 -12.20
N PRO A 111 -2.73 -6.16 -11.95
CA PRO A 111 -2.52 -7.44 -12.62
C PRO A 111 -3.59 -8.45 -12.20
N LYS A 112 -3.84 -9.43 -13.05
CA LYS A 112 -4.69 -10.57 -12.69
C LYS A 112 -3.99 -11.44 -11.66
N ALA A 113 -4.77 -12.17 -10.86
CA ALA A 113 -4.24 -12.99 -9.77
C ALA A 113 -3.23 -14.06 -10.23
N ASP A 114 -3.37 -14.54 -11.47
CA ASP A 114 -2.56 -15.62 -12.06
C ASP A 114 -1.42 -15.11 -12.96
N ASP A 115 -1.27 -13.79 -13.10
CA ASP A 115 -0.20 -13.22 -13.92
C ASP A 115 1.17 -13.39 -13.23
N ASP A 116 2.18 -13.73 -14.03
CA ASP A 116 3.56 -13.74 -13.53
C ASP A 116 4.03 -12.33 -13.19
N THR A 117 4.61 -12.17 -12.01
CA THR A 117 5.12 -10.88 -11.53
C THR A 117 6.17 -10.25 -12.46
N SER A 118 6.87 -11.06 -13.25
CA SER A 118 7.82 -10.59 -14.25
C SER A 118 7.16 -9.91 -15.46
N SER A 119 5.89 -10.24 -15.71
CA SER A 119 5.11 -9.70 -16.85
C SER A 119 4.39 -8.40 -16.54
N TYR A 120 4.39 -7.95 -15.28
CA TYR A 120 3.65 -6.76 -14.88
C TYR A 120 4.14 -5.50 -15.61
N SER A 121 3.21 -4.79 -16.21
CA SER A 121 3.45 -3.46 -16.76
C SER A 121 3.84 -2.45 -15.68
N THR A 122 4.42 -1.33 -16.08
CA THR A 122 4.72 -0.23 -15.14
C THR A 122 3.45 0.29 -14.46
N SER A 123 2.33 0.35 -15.18
CA SER A 123 1.05 0.78 -14.63
C SER A 123 0.55 -0.15 -13.53
N GLU A 124 0.61 -1.46 -13.75
CA GLU A 124 0.22 -2.48 -12.76
C GLU A 124 1.14 -2.45 -11.52
N LYS A 125 2.46 -2.30 -11.71
CA LYS A 125 3.41 -2.12 -10.59
C LYS A 125 3.07 -0.89 -9.76
N ASN A 126 2.73 0.22 -10.40
CA ASN A 126 2.30 1.44 -9.72
C ASN A 126 0.97 1.23 -8.98
N GLY A 127 0.04 0.50 -9.60
CA GLY A 127 -1.23 0.11 -8.97
C GLY A 127 -1.02 -0.70 -7.69
N ILE A 128 -0.19 -1.75 -7.74
CA ILE A 128 0.19 -2.56 -6.57
C ILE A 128 0.80 -1.67 -5.49
N THR A 129 1.71 -0.78 -5.86
CA THR A 129 2.36 0.12 -4.91
C THR A 129 1.36 1.01 -4.21
N LEU A 130 0.44 1.62 -4.95
CA LEU A 130 -0.60 2.45 -4.35
C LEU A 130 -1.51 1.64 -3.42
N MET A 131 -1.88 0.42 -3.81
CA MET A 131 -2.67 -0.47 -2.95
C MET A 131 -1.93 -0.85 -1.66
N LEU A 132 -0.62 -1.07 -1.71
CA LEU A 132 0.19 -1.29 -0.51
C LEU A 132 0.16 -0.10 0.44
N LEU A 133 0.25 1.12 -0.11
CA LEU A 133 0.20 2.36 0.67
C LEU A 133 -1.17 2.55 1.32
N ILE A 134 -2.24 2.30 0.57
CA ILE A 134 -3.61 2.31 1.09
C ILE A 134 -3.75 1.26 2.21
N GLY A 135 -3.25 0.06 1.98
CA GLY A 135 -3.28 -1.01 2.98
C GLY A 135 -2.55 -0.64 4.27
N LYS A 136 -1.38 -0.01 4.17
CA LYS A 136 -0.64 0.50 5.34
C LYS A 136 -1.39 1.63 6.04
N PHE A 137 -2.02 2.53 5.30
CA PHE A 137 -2.89 3.54 5.89
C PHE A 137 -4.06 2.90 6.65
N LEU A 138 -4.75 1.93 6.06
CA LEU A 138 -5.87 1.22 6.67
C LEU A 138 -5.43 0.44 7.92
N GLU A 139 -4.26 -0.19 7.89
CA GLU A 139 -3.67 -0.86 9.05
C GLU A 139 -3.47 0.14 10.20
N LYS A 140 -2.87 1.29 9.93
CA LYS A 140 -2.65 2.33 10.94
C LYS A 140 -3.95 2.97 11.42
N PHE A 141 -4.92 3.15 10.53
CA PHE A 141 -6.26 3.61 10.88
C PHE A 141 -6.98 2.63 11.80
N GLY A 142 -6.89 1.31 11.52
CA GLY A 142 -7.49 0.25 12.30
C GLY A 142 -6.77 -0.05 13.62
N SER A 143 -5.55 0.43 13.84
CA SER A 143 -4.78 0.15 15.07
C SER A 143 -5.14 1.03 16.28
N ARG A 144 -6.20 1.81 16.19
CA ARG A 144 -6.70 2.71 17.22
C ARG A 144 -7.55 1.94 18.23
N ARG A 145 -6.93 1.42 19.29
CA ARG A 145 -7.60 0.57 20.31
C ARG A 145 -8.67 1.26 21.13
N ASP A 146 -8.62 2.59 21.22
CA ASP A 146 -9.54 3.45 21.96
C ASP A 146 -10.85 3.71 21.23
N VAL A 147 -10.90 3.43 19.93
CA VAL A 147 -12.06 3.66 19.07
C VAL A 147 -12.38 2.40 18.28
N GLN A 148 -13.64 1.99 18.29
CA GLN A 148 -14.08 0.95 17.37
C GLN A 148 -14.05 1.46 15.93
N THR A 149 -13.32 0.77 15.09
CA THR A 149 -13.12 1.13 13.69
C THR A 149 -13.71 0.05 12.79
N THR A 150 -14.38 0.42 11.71
CA THR A 150 -14.78 -0.51 10.66
C THR A 150 -14.17 -0.09 9.33
N ILE A 151 -13.50 -1.01 8.68
CA ILE A 151 -12.87 -0.83 7.39
C ILE A 151 -13.70 -1.59 6.35
N PHE A 152 -14.23 -0.87 5.37
CA PHE A 152 -14.89 -1.45 4.21
C PHE A 152 -13.93 -1.41 3.03
N ILE A 153 -13.67 -2.55 2.43
CA ILE A 153 -12.87 -2.67 1.21
C ILE A 153 -13.78 -3.19 0.12
N ASP A 154 -14.16 -2.31 -0.79
CA ASP A 154 -14.83 -2.66 -2.04
C ASP A 154 -13.76 -3.03 -3.08
N GLU A 155 -14.05 -3.96 -3.96
CA GLU A 155 -13.09 -4.54 -4.89
C GLU A 155 -11.86 -5.15 -4.16
N GLY A 156 -12.15 -5.94 -3.14
CA GLY A 156 -11.12 -6.53 -2.27
C GLY A 156 -10.10 -7.41 -3.01
N TRP A 157 -10.44 -7.91 -4.21
CA TRP A 157 -9.52 -8.67 -5.06
C TRP A 157 -8.22 -7.92 -5.34
N ALA A 158 -8.25 -6.58 -5.39
CA ALA A 158 -7.06 -5.76 -5.61
C ALA A 158 -5.97 -5.99 -4.55
N PHE A 159 -6.35 -6.35 -3.31
CA PHE A 159 -5.39 -6.76 -2.29
C PHE A 159 -4.87 -8.19 -2.51
N SER A 160 -5.66 -9.03 -3.17
CA SER A 160 -5.28 -10.41 -3.48
C SER A 160 -4.40 -10.53 -4.73
N ALA A 161 -4.38 -9.52 -5.58
CA ALA A 161 -3.61 -9.49 -6.82
C ALA A 161 -2.08 -9.57 -6.61
N SER A 162 -1.56 -9.22 -5.44
CA SER A 162 -0.13 -9.32 -5.17
C SER A 162 0.17 -10.02 -3.85
N ARG A 163 1.35 -10.65 -3.76
CA ARG A 163 1.83 -11.30 -2.54
C ARG A 163 1.90 -10.33 -1.35
N GLN A 164 2.31 -9.10 -1.61
CA GLN A 164 2.41 -8.04 -0.60
C GLN A 164 1.02 -7.59 -0.15
N GLY A 165 0.09 -7.38 -1.08
CA GLY A 165 -1.31 -7.05 -0.77
C GLY A 165 -1.99 -8.13 0.07
N LYS A 166 -1.78 -9.42 -0.26
CA LYS A 166 -2.24 -10.55 0.56
C LYS A 166 -1.72 -10.46 2.00
N LYS A 167 -0.43 -10.11 2.20
CA LYS A 167 0.14 -9.93 3.55
C LYS A 167 -0.53 -8.80 4.33
N VAL A 168 -0.77 -7.65 3.68
CA VAL A 168 -1.45 -6.51 4.31
C VAL A 168 -2.87 -6.87 4.69
N GLY A 169 -3.66 -7.44 3.78
CA GLY A 169 -5.02 -7.90 4.06
C GLY A 169 -5.07 -8.90 5.21
N LYS A 170 -4.15 -9.87 5.23
CA LYS A 170 -4.03 -10.87 6.30
C LYS A 170 -3.70 -10.23 7.66
N ARG A 171 -2.86 -9.20 7.68
CA ARG A 171 -2.51 -8.49 8.91
C ARG A 171 -3.70 -7.72 9.47
N ILE A 172 -4.41 -6.94 8.64
CA ILE A 172 -5.62 -6.22 9.06
C ILE A 172 -6.66 -7.20 9.67
N LYS A 173 -6.88 -8.35 9.03
CA LYS A 173 -7.80 -9.38 9.52
C LYS A 173 -7.37 -9.97 10.88
N ARG A 174 -6.07 -10.24 11.05
CA ARG A 174 -5.55 -10.88 12.27
C ARG A 174 -5.54 -9.95 13.48
N THR A 175 -5.29 -8.67 13.26
CA THR A 175 -5.20 -7.70 14.36
C THR A 175 -6.55 -7.13 14.76
N GLY A 176 -7.61 -7.39 14.01
CA GLY A 176 -8.94 -6.82 14.22
C GLY A 176 -9.43 -6.94 15.67
N ARG A 177 -9.36 -8.13 16.26
CA ARG A 177 -9.80 -8.35 17.65
C ARG A 177 -8.96 -7.59 18.69
N SER A 178 -7.64 -7.58 18.52
CA SER A 178 -6.72 -6.95 19.49
C SER A 178 -6.74 -5.42 19.37
N GLU A 179 -7.16 -4.90 18.23
CA GLU A 179 -7.13 -3.47 17.90
C GLU A 179 -8.52 -2.85 17.79
N ASN A 180 -9.56 -3.57 18.23
CA ASN A 180 -10.95 -3.09 18.20
C ASN A 180 -11.41 -2.64 16.81
N ASN A 181 -10.98 -3.36 15.77
CA ASN A 181 -11.40 -3.08 14.39
C ASN A 181 -12.17 -4.24 13.76
N SER A 182 -13.02 -3.92 12.81
CA SER A 182 -13.75 -4.86 11.98
C SER A 182 -13.41 -4.62 10.52
N LEU A 183 -13.23 -5.69 9.75
CA LEU A 183 -13.02 -5.63 8.31
C LEU A 183 -14.22 -6.22 7.59
N VAL A 184 -14.79 -5.45 6.68
CA VAL A 184 -15.79 -5.87 5.70
C VAL A 184 -15.10 -5.91 4.34
N PHE A 185 -14.98 -7.11 3.80
CA PHE A 185 -14.30 -7.35 2.53
C PHE A 185 -15.33 -7.74 1.48
N ILE A 186 -15.46 -6.92 0.44
CA ILE A 186 -16.42 -7.08 -0.62
C ILE A 186 -15.68 -7.47 -1.89
N THR A 187 -16.14 -8.50 -2.56
CA THR A 187 -15.53 -9.00 -3.78
C THR A 187 -16.60 -9.60 -4.71
N GLN A 188 -16.31 -9.65 -6.00
CA GLN A 188 -17.22 -10.16 -7.02
C GLN A 188 -17.08 -11.67 -7.23
N SER A 189 -15.98 -12.28 -6.76
CA SER A 189 -15.73 -13.71 -6.93
C SER A 189 -15.22 -14.34 -5.64
N VAL A 190 -15.61 -15.58 -5.38
CA VAL A 190 -15.03 -16.39 -4.28
C VAL A 190 -13.57 -16.73 -4.50
N LYS A 191 -13.13 -16.75 -5.76
CA LYS A 191 -11.71 -17.00 -6.14
C LYS A 191 -10.78 -15.88 -5.72
N ASP A 192 -11.32 -14.70 -5.48
CA ASP A 192 -10.56 -13.56 -4.95
C ASP A 192 -10.19 -13.71 -3.47
N LYS A 193 -10.81 -14.68 -2.78
CA LYS A 193 -10.40 -15.03 -1.41
C LYS A 193 -9.02 -15.66 -1.47
N ALA A 194 -8.07 -15.12 -0.72
CA ALA A 194 -6.78 -15.77 -0.54
C ALA A 194 -7.00 -17.16 0.08
N ASP A 195 -6.43 -18.19 -0.52
CA ASP A 195 -6.64 -19.62 -0.26
C ASP A 195 -6.56 -20.09 1.21
N ASP A 196 -6.13 -19.23 2.12
CA ASP A 196 -5.75 -19.63 3.49
C ASP A 196 -6.54 -18.87 4.58
N ASP A 197 -7.54 -18.06 4.24
CA ASP A 197 -8.09 -17.07 5.19
C ASP A 197 -9.56 -17.28 5.60
N GLY A 198 -10.21 -18.37 5.20
CA GLY A 198 -11.62 -18.63 5.53
C GLY A 198 -11.93 -18.65 7.04
N GLY A 199 -10.95 -19.01 7.86
CA GLY A 199 -11.11 -19.12 9.32
C GLY A 199 -11.10 -17.79 10.10
N ASN A 200 -10.79 -16.67 9.46
CA ASN A 200 -10.70 -15.37 10.13
C ASN A 200 -11.94 -14.47 9.94
N PHE A 201 -12.92 -14.90 9.16
CA PHE A 201 -14.19 -14.20 9.00
C PHE A 201 -15.25 -14.82 9.89
N GLY A 202 -15.91 -14.00 10.71
CA GLY A 202 -17.00 -14.44 11.58
C GLY A 202 -18.35 -14.57 10.86
N CYS A 203 -18.51 -13.85 9.73
CA CYS A 203 -19.72 -13.88 8.91
C CYS A 203 -19.35 -13.87 7.44
N HIS A 204 -20.12 -14.63 6.64
CA HIS A 204 -20.04 -14.63 5.19
C HIS A 204 -21.41 -14.30 4.64
N PHE A 205 -21.47 -13.34 3.74
CA PHE A 205 -22.65 -13.01 2.95
C PHE A 205 -22.35 -13.38 1.50
N ALA A 206 -23.12 -14.28 0.93
CA ALA A 206 -23.00 -14.66 -0.46
C ALA A 206 -24.30 -14.34 -1.20
N PHE A 207 -24.17 -13.74 -2.37
CA PHE A 207 -25.27 -13.53 -3.30
C PHE A 207 -25.21 -14.64 -4.36
N ASP A 208 -26.37 -14.98 -4.92
CA ASP A 208 -26.44 -16.03 -5.92
C ASP A 208 -25.78 -15.56 -7.24
N GLU A 209 -24.63 -16.15 -7.53
CA GLU A 209 -23.94 -16.01 -8.81
C GLU A 209 -23.91 -17.37 -9.52
N LYS A 210 -24.59 -17.43 -10.67
CA LYS A 210 -24.86 -18.69 -11.37
C LYS A 210 -23.59 -19.44 -11.77
N ASP A 211 -22.58 -18.70 -12.20
CA ASP A 211 -21.33 -19.25 -12.72
C ASP A 211 -20.37 -19.71 -11.61
N GLU A 212 -20.57 -19.25 -10.37
CA GLU A 212 -19.74 -19.58 -9.21
C GLU A 212 -20.53 -20.28 -8.08
N ARG A 213 -21.74 -20.71 -8.32
CA ARG A 213 -22.61 -21.27 -7.27
C ARG A 213 -21.98 -22.44 -6.52
N GLU A 214 -21.34 -23.37 -7.21
CA GLU A 214 -20.68 -24.53 -6.59
C GLU A 214 -19.48 -24.07 -5.73
N ASP A 215 -18.66 -23.18 -6.24
CA ASP A 215 -17.52 -22.62 -5.49
C ASP A 215 -17.99 -21.84 -4.26
N ILE A 216 -19.11 -21.12 -4.36
CA ILE A 216 -19.73 -20.42 -3.23
C ILE A 216 -20.17 -21.42 -2.16
N LEU A 217 -20.94 -22.44 -2.51
CA LEU A 217 -21.41 -23.46 -1.56
C LEU A 217 -20.23 -24.15 -0.87
N LYS A 218 -19.22 -24.54 -1.63
CA LYS A 218 -17.99 -25.14 -1.12
C LYS A 218 -17.28 -24.22 -0.14
N SER A 219 -17.15 -22.92 -0.48
CA SER A 219 -16.50 -21.93 0.38
C SER A 219 -17.24 -21.69 1.70
N LEU A 220 -18.54 -21.97 1.73
CA LEU A 220 -19.41 -21.86 2.92
C LEU A 220 -19.54 -23.18 3.68
N GLY A 221 -18.97 -24.29 3.18
CA GLY A 221 -19.12 -25.63 3.78
C GLY A 221 -20.53 -26.18 3.68
N LEU A 222 -21.26 -25.84 2.62
CA LEU A 222 -22.65 -26.23 2.36
C LEU A 222 -22.76 -27.28 1.23
N GLU A 223 -21.76 -28.12 1.05
CA GLU A 223 -21.79 -29.26 0.10
C GLU A 223 -22.66 -30.38 0.61
#